data_d12504d6de09eef3f03b368d083a84cf
#
_entry.id   d12504d6de09eef3f03b368d083a84cf
#
_cell.length_a   1.000
_cell.length_b   1.000
_cell.length_c   1.000
_cell.angle_alpha   90.00
_cell.angle_beta   90.00
_cell.angle_gamma   90.00
#
_symmetry.space_group_name_H-M   'P 1'
#
loop_
_entity.id
_entity.type
_entity.pdbx_description
1 polymer ?
#
loop_
_entity_poly.entity_id
_entity_poly.type
_entity_poly.pdbx_seq_one_letter_code
_entity_poly.pdbx_strand_id
1 'polypeptide(L)'
;MFVCGCALSVVKIDMSKIKITNSIVSVQWLKENFSAENLIILDASMKPVTNVGDAIAETYIPNSLRFDFDNDIKDMNTSLPHMMPTPEFFQDEVQKLGINKDSAIVVYDNVNIYASPRAWWMFRAMGHENVAVLDGGLPAWISAGYETASTLKGKPDSRGDFLSNPQPDSFIDSSHVLKAIHNPQLTIFDARAEGRFKGVDPEPRPNMKRGHIPNSVNIPFASVLENGKIKSKSDLQNIFEKHKNNKMVFYCGTGVTACILTLAADQAGHKNFSVYDGSWAEWGMEKENYPIEK
;
A
#
# COMPACT_ATOMS: atom_id res chain seq x y z
N MET A 1 -56.34 -32.66 -4.26
CA MET A 1 -55.58 -31.78 -3.37
C MET A 1 -54.07 -31.99 -3.67
N PHE A 2 -53.50 -31.23 -4.58
CA PHE A 2 -52.10 -31.35 -4.99
C PHE A 2 -51.28 -30.40 -4.11
N VAL A 3 -50.38 -30.98 -3.30
CA VAL A 3 -49.42 -30.19 -2.52
C VAL A 3 -48.19 -29.96 -3.42
N CYS A 4 -48.03 -28.71 -3.86
CA CYS A 4 -46.89 -28.27 -4.64
C CYS A 4 -45.71 -28.08 -3.67
N GLY A 5 -44.79 -29.04 -3.66
CA GLY A 5 -43.54 -28.98 -2.88
C GLY A 5 -42.57 -27.98 -3.58
N CYS A 6 -42.44 -26.78 -3.02
CA CYS A 6 -41.42 -25.82 -3.43
C CYS A 6 -40.08 -26.31 -2.90
N ALA A 7 -39.25 -26.92 -3.75
CA ALA A 7 -37.86 -27.25 -3.40
C ALA A 7 -37.06 -25.96 -3.35
N LEU A 8 -36.72 -25.52 -2.14
CA LEU A 8 -35.69 -24.49 -1.92
C LEU A 8 -34.34 -25.04 -2.38
N SER A 9 -33.87 -24.60 -3.51
CA SER A 9 -32.49 -24.84 -3.95
C SER A 9 -31.55 -24.14 -2.98
N VAL A 10 -30.90 -24.90 -2.11
CA VAL A 10 -29.79 -24.43 -1.28
C VAL A 10 -28.64 -24.11 -2.26
N VAL A 11 -28.39 -22.83 -2.50
CA VAL A 11 -27.18 -22.38 -3.21
C VAL A 11 -26.00 -22.84 -2.36
N LYS A 12 -25.26 -23.86 -2.82
CA LYS A 12 -23.97 -24.24 -2.22
C LYS A 12 -23.03 -23.05 -2.45
N ILE A 13 -22.74 -22.31 -1.37
CA ILE A 13 -21.66 -21.31 -1.39
C ILE A 13 -20.36 -22.10 -1.55
N ASP A 14 -19.67 -21.88 -2.65
CA ASP A 14 -18.35 -22.46 -2.87
C ASP A 14 -17.35 -21.73 -1.97
N MET A 15 -16.95 -22.38 -0.89
CA MET A 15 -16.00 -21.88 0.11
C MET A 15 -14.54 -22.24 -0.27
N SER A 16 -14.26 -22.40 -1.57
CA SER A 16 -12.91 -22.75 -2.02
C SER A 16 -11.88 -21.66 -1.70
N LYS A 17 -10.61 -22.08 -1.53
CA LYS A 17 -9.48 -21.15 -1.38
C LYS A 17 -9.23 -20.43 -2.70
N ILE A 18 -8.98 -19.12 -2.61
CA ILE A 18 -8.69 -18.28 -3.76
C ILE A 18 -7.21 -17.90 -3.81
N LYS A 19 -6.75 -17.57 -5.01
CA LYS A 19 -5.43 -17.01 -5.27
C LYS A 19 -5.57 -15.69 -6.02
N ILE A 20 -4.96 -14.66 -5.47
CA ILE A 20 -4.87 -13.34 -6.09
C ILE A 20 -3.73 -13.35 -7.11
N THR A 21 -4.01 -12.93 -8.34
CA THR A 21 -3.03 -12.91 -9.44
C THR A 21 -2.60 -11.50 -9.84
N ASN A 22 -3.33 -10.47 -9.39
CA ASN A 22 -3.06 -9.07 -9.69
C ASN A 22 -2.87 -8.29 -8.38
N SER A 23 -2.00 -7.30 -8.40
CA SER A 23 -1.76 -6.44 -7.22
C SER A 23 -2.92 -5.49 -6.91
N ILE A 24 -3.92 -5.40 -7.79
CA ILE A 24 -5.16 -4.65 -7.61
C ILE A 24 -6.35 -5.55 -7.93
N VAL A 25 -7.40 -5.45 -7.10
CA VAL A 25 -8.69 -6.13 -7.33
C VAL A 25 -9.84 -5.11 -7.29
N SER A 26 -10.88 -5.35 -8.09
CA SER A 26 -12.07 -4.51 -8.06
C SER A 26 -12.96 -4.81 -6.87
N VAL A 27 -13.83 -3.87 -6.51
CA VAL A 27 -14.87 -4.09 -5.47
C VAL A 27 -15.82 -5.22 -5.85
N GLN A 28 -16.09 -5.40 -7.13
CA GLN A 28 -16.90 -6.52 -7.62
C GLN A 28 -16.18 -7.86 -7.40
N TRP A 29 -14.89 -7.95 -7.75
CA TRP A 29 -14.09 -9.15 -7.50
C TRP A 29 -14.08 -9.51 -6.00
N LEU A 30 -13.89 -8.51 -5.12
CA LEU A 30 -13.94 -8.74 -3.68
C LEU A 30 -15.31 -9.26 -3.24
N LYS A 31 -16.41 -8.68 -3.76
CA LYS A 31 -17.76 -9.12 -3.44
C LYS A 31 -18.03 -10.56 -3.88
N GLU A 32 -17.59 -10.94 -5.06
CA GLU A 32 -17.74 -12.29 -5.61
C GLU A 32 -16.97 -13.35 -4.80
N ASN A 33 -15.81 -12.96 -4.22
CA ASN A 33 -14.96 -13.85 -3.44
C ASN A 33 -15.12 -13.68 -1.92
N PHE A 34 -16.14 -12.93 -1.47
CA PHE A 34 -16.29 -12.54 -0.07
C PHE A 34 -16.43 -13.70 0.93
N SER A 35 -16.89 -14.86 0.47
CA SER A 35 -17.05 -16.07 1.26
C SER A 35 -15.89 -17.07 1.14
N ALA A 36 -14.81 -16.71 0.43
CA ALA A 36 -13.66 -17.60 0.28
C ALA A 36 -13.00 -17.89 1.65
N GLU A 37 -12.66 -19.16 1.88
CA GLU A 37 -12.17 -19.65 3.17
C GLU A 37 -10.90 -18.95 3.66
N ASN A 38 -10.00 -18.61 2.71
CA ASN A 38 -8.71 -18.01 3.03
C ASN A 38 -8.66 -16.49 2.81
N LEU A 39 -9.80 -15.82 2.56
CA LEU A 39 -9.84 -14.37 2.36
C LEU A 39 -9.66 -13.64 3.70
N ILE A 40 -8.72 -12.72 3.71
CA ILE A 40 -8.50 -11.75 4.79
C ILE A 40 -8.65 -10.34 4.22
N ILE A 41 -9.49 -9.52 4.83
CA ILE A 41 -9.69 -8.12 4.44
C ILE A 41 -9.06 -7.24 5.51
N LEU A 42 -8.17 -6.32 5.11
CA LEU A 42 -7.42 -5.46 6.01
C LEU A 42 -7.75 -3.99 5.76
N ASP A 43 -8.18 -3.31 6.82
CA ASP A 43 -8.24 -1.85 6.86
C ASP A 43 -6.86 -1.29 7.25
N ALA A 44 -6.20 -0.65 6.30
CA ALA A 44 -4.92 0.04 6.46
C ALA A 44 -5.08 1.57 6.49
N SER A 45 -6.26 2.07 6.81
CA SER A 45 -6.53 3.52 6.84
C SER A 45 -5.60 4.24 7.81
N MET A 46 -5.12 5.41 7.41
CA MET A 46 -4.38 6.32 8.26
C MET A 46 -4.86 7.76 8.02
N LYS A 47 -4.61 8.64 8.98
CA LYS A 47 -4.91 10.06 8.79
C LYS A 47 -3.94 10.66 7.77
N PRO A 48 -4.45 11.17 6.64
CA PRO A 48 -3.57 11.83 5.66
C PRO A 48 -2.87 13.05 6.24
N VAL A 49 -1.59 13.23 5.94
CA VAL A 49 -0.83 14.45 6.31
C VAL A 49 -0.95 15.55 5.27
N THR A 50 -1.53 15.26 4.11
CA THR A 50 -1.81 16.21 3.02
C THR A 50 -3.29 16.13 2.67
N ASN A 51 -3.82 17.20 2.07
CA ASN A 51 -5.23 17.20 1.66
C ASN A 51 -5.42 16.26 0.43
N VAL A 52 -5.97 15.08 0.67
CA VAL A 52 -6.23 14.04 -0.35
C VAL A 52 -7.71 13.66 -0.44
N GLY A 53 -8.59 14.45 0.18
CA GLY A 53 -10.01 14.20 0.31
C GLY A 53 -10.41 13.84 1.74
N ASP A 54 -11.72 13.78 1.96
CA ASP A 54 -12.29 13.45 3.27
C ASP A 54 -12.23 11.95 3.53
N ALA A 55 -11.69 11.57 4.67
CA ALA A 55 -11.69 10.19 5.13
C ALA A 55 -13.10 9.79 5.63
N ILE A 56 -13.58 8.63 5.21
CA ILE A 56 -14.82 8.05 5.73
C ILE A 56 -14.52 7.46 7.11
N ALA A 57 -15.15 8.03 8.14
CA ALA A 57 -14.98 7.58 9.52
C ALA A 57 -16.03 6.54 9.93
N GLU A 58 -15.70 5.69 10.88
CA GLU A 58 -16.61 4.73 11.54
C GLU A 58 -17.45 3.86 10.59
N THR A 59 -16.89 3.60 9.41
CA THR A 59 -17.52 2.76 8.38
C THR A 59 -16.45 1.84 7.77
N TYR A 60 -16.76 0.56 7.65
CA TYR A 60 -15.80 -0.46 7.27
C TYR A 60 -16.40 -1.44 6.28
N ILE A 61 -15.57 -2.11 5.51
CA ILE A 61 -15.97 -3.31 4.77
C ILE A 61 -16.20 -4.43 5.82
N PRO A 62 -17.34 -5.15 5.78
CA PRO A 62 -17.63 -6.18 6.77
C PRO A 62 -16.49 -7.21 6.88
N ASN A 63 -16.28 -7.77 8.08
CA ASN A 63 -15.23 -8.74 8.40
C ASN A 63 -13.78 -8.23 8.28
N SER A 64 -13.54 -6.94 8.03
CA SER A 64 -12.18 -6.42 7.96
C SER A 64 -11.52 -6.32 9.34
N LEU A 65 -10.22 -6.57 9.36
CA LEU A 65 -9.33 -6.43 10.51
C LEU A 65 -8.49 -5.16 10.37
N ARG A 66 -8.12 -4.54 11.47
CA ARG A 66 -7.21 -3.39 11.46
C ARG A 66 -5.78 -3.83 11.20
N PHE A 67 -5.15 -3.23 10.19
CA PHE A 67 -3.71 -3.31 9.94
C PHE A 67 -3.07 -1.95 10.16
N ASP A 68 -2.67 -1.65 11.40
CA ASP A 68 -2.15 -0.34 11.79
C ASP A 68 -0.62 -0.28 11.66
N PHE A 69 -0.14 0.05 10.47
CA PHE A 69 1.28 0.27 10.23
C PHE A 69 1.77 1.66 10.69
N ASP A 70 0.86 2.55 11.06
CA ASP A 70 1.22 3.88 11.56
C ASP A 70 1.60 3.84 13.05
N ASN A 71 0.93 2.98 13.83
CA ASN A 71 1.13 2.91 15.28
C ASN A 71 1.70 1.58 15.75
N ASP A 72 1.21 0.45 15.24
CA ASP A 72 1.45 -0.88 15.82
C ASP A 72 2.48 -1.70 15.02
N ILE A 73 2.36 -1.74 13.67
CA ILE A 73 3.15 -2.65 12.81
C ILE A 73 4.26 -1.87 12.10
N LYS A 74 5.20 -1.35 12.87
CA LYS A 74 6.35 -0.57 12.41
C LYS A 74 7.59 -0.84 13.27
N ASP A 75 8.75 -0.33 12.85
CA ASP A 75 9.93 -0.33 13.70
C ASP A 75 9.74 0.64 14.88
N MET A 76 9.66 0.10 16.08
CA MET A 76 9.50 0.86 17.34
C MET A 76 10.81 1.43 17.88
N ASN A 77 11.97 1.08 17.28
CA ASN A 77 13.29 1.50 17.75
C ASN A 77 13.81 2.75 17.05
N THR A 78 13.02 3.36 16.19
CA THR A 78 13.37 4.59 15.46
C THR A 78 12.34 5.68 15.66
N SER A 79 12.81 6.94 15.57
CA SER A 79 11.91 8.12 15.53
C SER A 79 11.37 8.42 14.13
N LEU A 80 11.87 7.74 13.09
CA LEU A 80 11.35 7.88 11.73
C LEU A 80 9.97 7.23 11.64
N PRO A 81 9.00 7.91 11.04
CA PRO A 81 7.65 7.39 10.93
C PRO A 81 7.56 6.23 9.94
N HIS A 82 6.71 5.25 10.21
CA HIS A 82 6.29 4.16 9.31
C HIS A 82 7.42 3.21 8.87
N MET A 83 8.60 3.27 9.49
CA MET A 83 9.73 2.39 9.12
C MET A 83 9.32 0.92 9.19
N MET A 84 9.79 0.15 8.21
CA MET A 84 9.53 -1.29 8.14
C MET A 84 10.07 -1.99 9.39
N PRO A 85 9.27 -2.79 10.09
CA PRO A 85 9.74 -3.53 11.25
C PRO A 85 10.63 -4.72 10.85
N THR A 86 11.28 -5.36 11.84
CA THR A 86 12.02 -6.59 11.58
C THR A 86 11.06 -7.69 11.08
N PRO A 87 11.56 -8.67 10.31
CA PRO A 87 10.75 -9.79 9.81
C PRO A 87 10.05 -10.56 10.93
N GLU A 88 10.71 -10.76 12.06
CA GLU A 88 10.18 -11.47 13.21
C GLU A 88 9.03 -10.71 13.86
N PHE A 89 9.19 -9.37 14.02
CA PHE A 89 8.13 -8.53 14.58
C PHE A 89 6.93 -8.46 13.64
N PHE A 90 7.16 -8.25 12.34
CA PHE A 90 6.08 -8.28 11.34
C PHE A 90 5.32 -9.60 11.37
N GLN A 91 6.04 -10.73 11.35
CA GLN A 91 5.46 -12.07 11.43
C GLN A 91 4.59 -12.24 12.68
N ASP A 92 5.11 -11.84 13.84
CA ASP A 92 4.39 -11.96 15.11
C ASP A 92 3.06 -11.17 15.08
N GLU A 93 3.09 -9.93 14.59
CA GLU A 93 1.90 -9.07 14.52
C GLU A 93 0.86 -9.59 13.53
N VAL A 94 1.26 -10.03 12.33
CA VAL A 94 0.30 -10.55 11.34
C VAL A 94 -0.27 -11.91 11.74
N GLN A 95 0.49 -12.74 12.44
CA GLN A 95 -0.04 -13.97 13.03
C GLN A 95 -1.11 -13.69 14.07
N LYS A 96 -1.00 -12.62 14.87
CA LYS A 96 -2.06 -12.19 15.82
C LYS A 96 -3.35 -11.76 15.11
N LEU A 97 -3.27 -11.38 13.84
CA LEU A 97 -4.43 -11.11 12.99
C LEU A 97 -5.02 -12.40 12.35
N GLY A 98 -4.48 -13.56 12.68
CA GLY A 98 -4.94 -14.85 12.11
C GLY A 98 -4.51 -15.08 10.67
N ILE A 99 -3.51 -14.34 10.18
CA ILE A 99 -3.04 -14.44 8.80
C ILE A 99 -2.18 -15.70 8.65
N ASN A 100 -2.51 -16.52 7.67
CA ASN A 100 -1.82 -17.74 7.31
C ASN A 100 -0.93 -17.51 6.07
N LYS A 101 0.01 -18.44 5.84
CA LYS A 101 0.86 -18.44 4.64
C LYS A 101 0.10 -18.55 3.32
N ASP A 102 -1.11 -19.10 3.34
CA ASP A 102 -1.99 -19.26 2.18
C ASP A 102 -3.14 -18.24 2.14
N SER A 103 -3.20 -17.29 3.09
CA SER A 103 -4.23 -16.25 3.10
C SER A 103 -4.20 -15.42 1.82
N ALA A 104 -5.38 -15.17 1.26
CA ALA A 104 -5.59 -14.19 0.19
C ALA A 104 -5.96 -12.85 0.84
N ILE A 105 -5.07 -11.88 0.75
CA ILE A 105 -5.20 -10.61 1.48
C ILE A 105 -5.67 -9.51 0.55
N VAL A 106 -6.76 -8.83 0.91
CA VAL A 106 -7.19 -7.59 0.25
C VAL A 106 -7.05 -6.45 1.23
N VAL A 107 -6.24 -5.46 0.87
CA VAL A 107 -5.99 -4.27 1.69
C VAL A 107 -6.76 -3.09 1.13
N TYR A 108 -7.44 -2.33 1.96
CA TYR A 108 -8.11 -1.08 1.58
C TYR A 108 -7.80 0.05 2.56
N ASP A 109 -8.13 1.26 2.17
CA ASP A 109 -8.19 2.42 3.07
C ASP A 109 -9.45 3.27 2.83
N ASN A 110 -9.70 4.21 3.73
CA ASN A 110 -10.92 5.01 3.74
C ASN A 110 -10.83 6.32 2.94
N VAL A 111 -9.75 6.50 2.17
CA VAL A 111 -9.51 7.67 1.29
C VAL A 111 -9.09 7.19 -0.10
N ASN A 112 -9.86 6.26 -0.71
CA ASN A 112 -9.57 5.66 -2.03
C ASN A 112 -8.31 4.76 -2.02
N ILE A 113 -7.18 5.24 -2.61
CA ILE A 113 -5.87 4.57 -2.63
C ILE A 113 -4.85 5.55 -2.07
N TYR A 114 -4.64 5.56 -0.76
CA TYR A 114 -3.66 6.43 -0.11
C TYR A 114 -2.66 5.65 0.75
N ALA A 115 -3.15 4.85 1.67
CA ALA A 115 -2.36 4.11 2.66
C ALA A 115 -2.27 2.61 2.36
N SER A 116 -3.30 2.03 1.75
CA SER A 116 -3.37 0.61 1.44
C SER A 116 -2.21 0.09 0.58
N PRO A 117 -1.60 0.86 -0.38
CA PRO A 117 -0.42 0.40 -1.09
C PRO A 117 0.79 0.19 -0.18
N ARG A 118 0.91 0.94 0.94
CA ARG A 118 1.98 0.72 1.91
C ARG A 118 1.85 -0.64 2.57
N ALA A 119 0.67 -1.00 3.05
CA ALA A 119 0.42 -2.31 3.65
C ALA A 119 0.62 -3.44 2.63
N TRP A 120 0.12 -3.30 1.40
CA TRP A 120 0.37 -4.24 0.30
C TRP A 120 1.87 -4.46 0.09
N TRP A 121 2.67 -3.38 0.02
CA TRP A 121 4.11 -3.47 -0.19
C TRP A 121 4.85 -4.11 0.99
N MET A 122 4.41 -3.89 2.22
CA MET A 122 4.94 -4.55 3.41
C MET A 122 4.79 -6.07 3.33
N PHE A 123 3.62 -6.58 2.93
CA PHE A 123 3.41 -8.02 2.71
C PHE A 123 4.29 -8.56 1.58
N ARG A 124 4.38 -7.84 0.46
CA ARG A 124 5.25 -8.21 -0.66
C ARG A 124 6.72 -8.26 -0.25
N ALA A 125 7.18 -7.29 0.51
CA ALA A 125 8.54 -7.23 1.04
C ALA A 125 8.87 -8.38 2.00
N MET A 126 7.83 -8.92 2.67
CA MET A 126 7.95 -10.12 3.52
C MET A 126 7.65 -11.44 2.78
N GLY A 127 7.62 -11.39 1.44
CA GLY A 127 7.50 -12.58 0.58
C GLY A 127 6.09 -13.12 0.41
N HIS A 128 5.05 -12.40 0.87
CA HIS A 128 3.67 -12.81 0.66
C HIS A 128 3.11 -12.21 -0.63
N GLU A 129 2.94 -13.05 -1.64
CA GLU A 129 2.48 -12.62 -2.97
C GLU A 129 0.95 -12.59 -3.13
N ASN A 130 0.23 -13.36 -2.30
CA ASN A 130 -1.24 -13.49 -2.37
C ASN A 130 -1.94 -12.29 -1.72
N VAL A 131 -1.57 -11.08 -2.15
CA VAL A 131 -2.05 -9.80 -1.59
C VAL A 131 -2.35 -8.79 -2.69
N ALA A 132 -3.46 -8.05 -2.56
CA ALA A 132 -3.85 -6.96 -3.47
C ALA A 132 -4.40 -5.76 -2.73
N VAL A 133 -4.35 -4.59 -3.39
CA VAL A 133 -5.06 -3.38 -3.01
C VAL A 133 -6.47 -3.39 -3.62
N LEU A 134 -7.46 -2.98 -2.85
CA LEU A 134 -8.82 -2.75 -3.34
C LEU A 134 -8.88 -1.44 -4.13
N ASP A 135 -9.18 -1.53 -5.42
CA ASP A 135 -9.21 -0.36 -6.31
C ASP A 135 -10.31 0.63 -5.93
N GLY A 136 -9.89 1.84 -5.53
CA GLY A 136 -10.78 2.89 -5.04
C GLY A 136 -11.20 2.73 -3.57
N GLY A 137 -10.69 1.73 -2.84
CA GLY A 137 -10.85 1.55 -1.40
C GLY A 137 -12.31 1.51 -0.91
N LEU A 138 -12.52 1.95 0.35
CA LEU A 138 -13.85 2.02 0.95
C LEU A 138 -14.83 2.91 0.18
N PRO A 139 -14.45 4.11 -0.35
CA PRO A 139 -15.36 4.92 -1.16
C PRO A 139 -15.94 4.18 -2.36
N ALA A 140 -15.11 3.38 -3.07
CA ALA A 140 -15.59 2.60 -4.22
C ALA A 140 -16.52 1.46 -3.79
N TRP A 141 -16.26 0.81 -2.65
CA TRP A 141 -17.13 -0.22 -2.06
C TRP A 141 -18.52 0.33 -1.76
N ILE A 142 -18.60 1.49 -1.09
CA ILE A 142 -19.85 2.18 -0.76
C ILE A 142 -20.59 2.62 -2.05
N SER A 143 -19.86 3.21 -3.00
CA SER A 143 -20.44 3.67 -4.28
C SER A 143 -21.03 2.53 -5.11
N ALA A 144 -20.52 1.31 -4.95
CA ALA A 144 -21.09 0.11 -5.56
C ALA A 144 -22.36 -0.41 -4.85
N GLY A 145 -22.79 0.25 -3.77
CA GLY A 145 -23.98 -0.12 -3.00
C GLY A 145 -23.81 -1.37 -2.14
N TYR A 146 -22.57 -1.77 -1.83
CA TYR A 146 -22.33 -2.94 -0.99
C TYR A 146 -22.47 -2.62 0.50
N GLU A 147 -22.85 -3.64 1.27
CA GLU A 147 -23.05 -3.54 2.70
C GLU A 147 -21.78 -3.11 3.44
N THR A 148 -21.94 -2.29 4.48
CA THR A 148 -20.86 -1.81 5.34
C THR A 148 -21.12 -2.23 6.79
N ALA A 149 -20.07 -2.20 7.61
CA ALA A 149 -20.12 -2.42 9.04
C ALA A 149 -19.75 -1.13 9.79
N SER A 150 -20.30 -0.95 11.00
CA SER A 150 -19.96 0.17 11.90
C SER A 150 -18.75 -0.12 12.79
N THR A 151 -18.26 -1.37 12.80
CA THR A 151 -17.10 -1.80 13.59
C THR A 151 -16.22 -2.74 12.79
N LEU A 152 -14.93 -2.71 13.08
CA LEU A 152 -13.98 -3.72 12.60
C LEU A 152 -14.21 -5.06 13.31
N LYS A 153 -13.83 -6.14 12.64
CA LYS A 153 -13.77 -7.47 13.24
C LYS A 153 -12.70 -7.49 14.32
N GLY A 154 -13.00 -8.08 15.46
CA GLY A 154 -12.00 -8.36 16.50
C GLY A 154 -10.90 -9.31 16.03
N LYS A 155 -9.71 -9.22 16.63
CA LYS A 155 -8.65 -10.20 16.40
C LYS A 155 -9.17 -11.60 16.73
N PRO A 156 -8.82 -12.63 15.93
CA PRO A 156 -9.24 -14.02 16.23
C PRO A 156 -8.53 -14.56 17.45
N ASP A 157 -9.14 -15.55 18.11
CA ASP A 157 -8.54 -16.22 19.29
C ASP A 157 -7.30 -17.06 18.92
N SER A 158 -7.26 -17.57 17.68
CA SER A 158 -6.14 -18.37 17.18
C SER A 158 -5.20 -17.56 16.30
N ARG A 159 -3.91 -17.75 16.51
CA ARG A 159 -2.87 -17.16 15.65
C ARG A 159 -2.82 -17.87 14.31
N GLY A 160 -2.46 -17.10 13.26
CA GLY A 160 -2.14 -17.67 11.96
C GLY A 160 -0.75 -18.33 11.91
N ASP A 161 -0.43 -18.95 10.76
CA ASP A 161 0.86 -19.60 10.50
C ASP A 161 1.73 -18.84 9.45
N PHE A 162 1.48 -17.53 9.27
CA PHE A 162 2.28 -16.70 8.39
C PHE A 162 3.78 -16.83 8.68
N LEU A 163 4.59 -16.89 7.62
CA LEU A 163 6.05 -16.90 7.72
C LEU A 163 6.63 -15.77 6.89
N SER A 164 7.43 -14.91 7.52
CA SER A 164 8.18 -13.88 6.83
C SER A 164 9.34 -14.49 6.03
N ASN A 165 9.41 -14.12 4.76
CA ASN A 165 10.50 -14.43 3.86
C ASN A 165 10.97 -13.12 3.21
N PRO A 166 11.83 -12.33 3.88
CA PRO A 166 12.20 -10.99 3.44
C PRO A 166 12.77 -10.98 2.02
N GLN A 167 12.22 -10.11 1.19
CA GLN A 167 12.69 -9.91 -0.17
C GLN A 167 13.76 -8.81 -0.17
N PRO A 168 15.01 -9.14 -0.52
CA PRO A 168 16.09 -8.16 -0.57
C PRO A 168 15.72 -6.98 -1.46
N ASP A 169 16.15 -5.80 -1.10
CA ASP A 169 15.95 -4.57 -1.87
C ASP A 169 14.49 -4.08 -2.02
N SER A 170 13.51 -4.72 -1.40
CA SER A 170 12.13 -4.20 -1.41
C SER A 170 12.04 -2.85 -0.71
N PHE A 171 12.67 -2.74 0.47
CA PHE A 171 12.94 -1.48 1.16
C PHE A 171 14.45 -1.26 1.21
N ILE A 172 14.87 -0.03 0.94
CA ILE A 172 16.28 0.38 0.98
C ILE A 172 16.47 1.56 1.92
N ASP A 173 17.68 1.73 2.40
CA ASP A 173 18.10 2.83 3.28
C ASP A 173 18.75 3.98 2.51
N SER A 174 19.10 5.05 3.24
CA SER A 174 19.77 6.24 2.71
C SER A 174 21.14 5.95 2.09
N SER A 175 21.86 4.93 2.56
CA SER A 175 23.17 4.56 2.00
C SER A 175 23.06 3.99 0.58
N HIS A 176 21.97 3.26 0.29
CA HIS A 176 21.66 2.79 -1.05
C HIS A 176 21.25 3.94 -1.96
N VAL A 177 20.45 4.89 -1.45
CA VAL A 177 20.04 6.07 -2.22
C VAL A 177 21.23 6.97 -2.56
N LEU A 178 22.18 7.19 -1.63
CA LEU A 178 23.42 7.92 -1.90
C LEU A 178 24.21 7.32 -3.07
N LYS A 179 24.27 6.00 -3.18
CA LYS A 179 24.90 5.31 -4.31
C LYS A 179 24.06 5.43 -5.59
N ALA A 180 22.73 5.47 -5.46
CA ALA A 180 21.80 5.55 -6.58
C ALA A 180 21.83 6.92 -7.30
N ILE A 181 22.10 8.02 -6.59
CA ILE A 181 22.09 9.40 -7.15
C ILE A 181 22.94 9.53 -8.42
N HIS A 182 24.08 8.83 -8.49
CA HIS A 182 25.02 8.92 -9.61
C HIS A 182 25.00 7.68 -10.52
N ASN A 183 24.07 6.76 -10.33
CA ASN A 183 23.98 5.56 -11.13
C ASN A 183 22.97 5.72 -12.28
N PRO A 184 23.43 5.78 -13.56
CA PRO A 184 22.53 6.00 -14.69
C PRO A 184 21.57 4.81 -14.97
N GLN A 185 21.79 3.65 -14.36
CA GLN A 185 20.89 2.48 -14.44
C GLN A 185 19.76 2.52 -13.41
N LEU A 186 19.76 3.51 -12.53
CA LEU A 186 18.74 3.71 -11.50
C LEU A 186 18.00 5.03 -11.78
N THR A 187 16.72 5.06 -11.52
CA THR A 187 15.92 6.30 -11.49
C THR A 187 15.25 6.43 -10.15
N ILE A 188 15.50 7.52 -9.47
CA ILE A 188 14.88 7.87 -8.19
C ILE A 188 13.63 8.71 -8.48
N PHE A 189 12.48 8.33 -7.94
CA PHE A 189 11.22 9.03 -8.13
C PHE A 189 10.70 9.60 -6.81
N ASP A 190 10.32 10.87 -6.84
CA ASP A 190 9.66 11.57 -5.73
C ASP A 190 8.14 11.60 -5.94
N ALA A 191 7.40 10.96 -5.03
CA ALA A 191 5.93 10.92 -5.06
C ALA A 191 5.26 12.14 -4.43
N ARG A 192 6.02 13.10 -3.87
CA ARG A 192 5.47 14.33 -3.25
C ARG A 192 4.90 15.27 -4.31
N ALA A 193 4.04 16.21 -3.85
CA ALA A 193 3.55 17.28 -4.70
C ALA A 193 4.71 18.12 -5.27
N GLU A 194 4.55 18.63 -6.49
CA GLU A 194 5.56 19.37 -7.24
C GLU A 194 6.14 20.57 -6.47
N GLY A 195 5.29 21.31 -5.73
CA GLY A 195 5.75 22.46 -4.94
C GLY A 195 6.70 22.07 -3.80
N ARG A 196 6.50 20.90 -3.19
CA ARG A 196 7.42 20.34 -2.19
C ARG A 196 8.72 19.85 -2.84
N PHE A 197 8.63 19.19 -3.97
CA PHE A 197 9.79 18.76 -4.77
C PHE A 197 10.68 19.95 -5.15
N LYS A 198 10.09 21.00 -5.68
CA LYS A 198 10.79 22.26 -6.06
C LYS A 198 11.26 23.10 -4.86
N GLY A 199 10.96 22.69 -3.63
CA GLY A 199 11.31 23.44 -2.42
C GLY A 199 10.54 24.76 -2.26
N VAL A 200 9.46 24.97 -2.99
CA VAL A 200 8.57 26.14 -2.90
C VAL A 200 7.63 26.01 -1.71
N ASP A 201 6.94 24.87 -1.63
CA ASP A 201 6.01 24.62 -0.54
C ASP A 201 6.73 24.18 0.74
N PRO A 202 6.17 24.51 1.93
CA PRO A 202 6.71 24.05 3.19
C PRO A 202 6.52 22.52 3.35
N GLU A 203 7.42 21.91 4.10
CA GLU A 203 7.22 20.53 4.56
C GLU A 203 6.21 20.51 5.71
N PRO A 204 5.32 19.48 5.76
CA PRO A 204 4.31 19.39 6.82
C PRO A 204 4.90 19.08 8.21
N ARG A 205 6.15 18.58 8.26
CA ARG A 205 6.87 18.33 9.52
C ARG A 205 7.87 19.45 9.79
N PRO A 206 8.09 19.81 11.08
CA PRO A 206 9.11 20.80 11.45
C PRO A 206 10.53 20.26 11.21
N ASN A 207 11.50 21.18 11.19
CA ASN A 207 12.95 20.88 11.08
C ASN A 207 13.33 20.10 9.82
N MET A 208 12.64 20.38 8.73
CA MET A 208 12.88 19.75 7.43
C MET A 208 13.38 20.78 6.41
N LYS A 209 14.45 20.44 5.72
CA LYS A 209 14.94 21.18 4.55
C LYS A 209 13.90 21.06 3.42
N ARG A 210 13.92 22.04 2.50
CA ARG A 210 13.08 22.05 1.30
C ARG A 210 13.90 21.67 0.07
N GLY A 211 13.28 21.00 -0.88
CA GLY A 211 13.91 20.52 -2.10
C GLY A 211 13.71 19.03 -2.31
N HIS A 212 14.62 18.37 -3.00
CA HIS A 212 14.51 16.96 -3.38
C HIS A 212 15.89 16.27 -3.41
N ILE A 213 15.88 14.94 -3.51
CA ILE A 213 17.09 14.13 -3.71
C ILE A 213 17.67 14.43 -5.08
N PRO A 214 18.98 14.75 -5.21
CA PRO A 214 19.58 15.07 -6.50
C PRO A 214 19.32 14.02 -7.57
N ASN A 215 19.14 14.47 -8.81
CA ASN A 215 18.84 13.64 -9.98
C ASN A 215 17.52 12.84 -9.87
N SER A 216 16.65 13.15 -8.91
CA SER A 216 15.33 12.48 -8.84
C SER A 216 14.32 13.11 -9.82
N VAL A 217 13.35 12.31 -10.23
CA VAL A 217 12.25 12.69 -11.11
C VAL A 217 10.97 12.82 -10.29
N ASN A 218 10.28 13.94 -10.38
CA ASN A 218 9.01 14.09 -9.68
C ASN A 218 7.86 13.48 -10.48
N ILE A 219 7.17 12.54 -9.84
CA ILE A 219 5.86 12.03 -10.26
C ILE A 219 4.94 12.12 -9.04
N PRO A 220 4.18 13.20 -8.87
CA PRO A 220 3.22 13.31 -7.77
C PRO A 220 2.30 12.10 -7.75
N PHE A 221 2.12 11.46 -6.59
CA PHE A 221 1.33 10.23 -6.48
C PHE A 221 -0.09 10.38 -7.07
N ALA A 222 -0.69 11.57 -6.97
CA ALA A 222 -2.01 11.84 -7.55
C ALA A 222 -2.04 11.70 -9.09
N SER A 223 -0.89 11.83 -9.77
CA SER A 223 -0.82 11.74 -11.23
C SER A 223 -1.00 10.33 -11.79
N VAL A 224 -0.84 9.30 -10.95
CA VAL A 224 -1.09 7.89 -11.31
C VAL A 224 -2.50 7.42 -10.94
N LEU A 225 -3.31 8.32 -10.37
CA LEU A 225 -4.70 8.06 -9.98
C LEU A 225 -5.68 8.82 -10.87
N GLU A 226 -6.87 8.27 -11.04
CA GLU A 226 -8.00 8.90 -11.70
C GLU A 226 -9.29 8.51 -10.97
N ASN A 227 -10.08 9.52 -10.55
CA ASN A 227 -11.33 9.30 -9.80
C ASN A 227 -11.15 8.37 -8.57
N GLY A 228 -10.03 8.52 -7.85
CA GLY A 228 -9.70 7.73 -6.66
C GLY A 228 -9.24 6.28 -6.95
N LYS A 229 -9.08 5.90 -8.20
CA LYS A 229 -8.62 4.58 -8.66
C LYS A 229 -7.28 4.69 -9.36
N ILE A 230 -6.61 3.56 -9.49
CA ILE A 230 -5.37 3.50 -10.29
C ILE A 230 -5.71 3.69 -11.78
N LYS A 231 -4.87 4.43 -12.50
CA LYS A 231 -5.02 4.63 -13.95
C LYS A 231 -4.89 3.34 -14.74
N SER A 232 -5.32 3.37 -15.99
CA SER A 232 -5.21 2.22 -16.91
C SER A 232 -3.74 1.79 -17.07
N LYS A 233 -3.53 0.51 -17.38
CA LYS A 233 -2.19 -0.02 -17.62
C LYS A 233 -1.45 0.76 -18.71
N SER A 234 -2.13 1.15 -19.80
CA SER A 234 -1.53 1.93 -20.89
C SER A 234 -1.08 3.30 -20.45
N ASP A 235 -1.89 4.00 -19.62
CA ASP A 235 -1.53 5.32 -19.11
C ASP A 235 -0.34 5.24 -18.16
N LEU A 236 -0.30 4.23 -17.29
CA LEU A 236 0.84 3.99 -16.41
C LEU A 236 2.12 3.65 -17.19
N GLN A 237 2.02 2.83 -18.24
CA GLN A 237 3.15 2.55 -19.11
C GLN A 237 3.71 3.82 -19.77
N ASN A 238 2.85 4.72 -20.21
CA ASN A 238 3.27 6.02 -20.76
C ASN A 238 3.99 6.89 -19.73
N ILE A 239 3.53 6.88 -18.47
CA ILE A 239 4.17 7.62 -17.37
C ILE A 239 5.60 7.13 -17.12
N PHE A 240 5.84 5.82 -17.13
CA PHE A 240 7.15 5.23 -16.84
C PHE A 240 8.01 4.95 -18.09
N GLU A 241 7.51 5.21 -19.30
CA GLU A 241 8.14 4.80 -20.58
C GLU A 241 9.62 5.20 -20.68
N LYS A 242 9.96 6.44 -20.31
CA LYS A 242 11.34 6.95 -20.38
C LYS A 242 12.33 6.24 -19.46
N HIS A 243 11.82 5.52 -18.46
CA HIS A 243 12.60 4.89 -17.40
C HIS A 243 12.41 3.36 -17.33
N LYS A 244 11.75 2.78 -18.31
CA LYS A 244 11.35 1.36 -18.32
C LYS A 244 12.50 0.36 -18.19
N ASN A 245 13.71 0.76 -18.58
CA ASN A 245 14.90 -0.11 -18.53
C ASN A 245 15.70 0.05 -17.23
N ASN A 246 15.36 1.03 -16.39
CA ASN A 246 16.09 1.31 -15.16
C ASN A 246 15.45 0.59 -13.97
N LYS A 247 16.27 0.25 -12.96
CA LYS A 247 15.74 -0.06 -11.63
C LYS A 247 15.14 1.24 -11.07
N MET A 248 13.93 1.17 -10.52
CA MET A 248 13.21 2.32 -9.98
C MET A 248 13.33 2.35 -8.46
N VAL A 249 13.60 3.52 -7.90
CA VAL A 249 13.61 3.77 -6.46
C VAL A 249 12.56 4.83 -6.16
N PHE A 250 11.58 4.49 -5.35
CA PHE A 250 10.49 5.41 -5.00
C PHE A 250 10.68 5.96 -3.59
N TYR A 251 10.47 7.28 -3.42
CA TYR A 251 10.39 7.90 -2.09
C TYR A 251 9.26 8.94 -2.06
N CYS A 252 8.91 9.37 -0.85
CA CYS A 252 7.96 10.46 -0.64
C CYS A 252 8.26 11.23 0.65
N GLY A 253 7.27 11.56 1.46
CA GLY A 253 7.47 12.13 2.80
C GLY A 253 7.97 11.10 3.81
N THR A 254 7.40 9.90 3.84
CA THR A 254 7.59 8.87 4.86
C THR A 254 7.42 7.44 4.35
N GLY A 255 7.63 7.21 3.06
CA GLY A 255 7.51 5.88 2.45
C GLY A 255 6.07 5.38 2.21
N VAL A 256 5.04 6.15 2.53
CA VAL A 256 3.63 5.74 2.35
C VAL A 256 3.18 5.96 0.90
N THR A 257 3.13 7.21 0.43
CA THR A 257 2.69 7.52 -0.94
C THR A 257 3.69 7.09 -2.02
N ALA A 258 4.93 6.81 -1.66
CA ALA A 258 5.89 6.13 -2.54
C ALA A 258 5.36 4.76 -2.99
N CYS A 259 4.67 4.03 -2.11
CA CYS A 259 4.07 2.74 -2.43
C CYS A 259 2.91 2.83 -3.43
N ILE A 260 2.28 4.01 -3.60
CA ILE A 260 1.31 4.23 -4.69
C ILE A 260 2.03 4.19 -6.05
N LEU A 261 3.21 4.83 -6.16
CA LEU A 261 4.02 4.74 -7.39
C LEU A 261 4.56 3.32 -7.61
N THR A 262 4.92 2.62 -6.53
CA THR A 262 5.34 1.20 -6.58
C THR A 262 4.22 0.33 -7.16
N LEU A 263 2.99 0.50 -6.67
CA LEU A 263 1.80 -0.20 -7.18
C LEU A 263 1.52 0.16 -8.65
N ALA A 264 1.65 1.44 -9.00
CA ALA A 264 1.47 1.91 -10.39
C ALA A 264 2.53 1.31 -11.33
N ALA A 265 3.80 1.24 -10.91
CA ALA A 265 4.87 0.62 -11.68
C ALA A 265 4.62 -0.90 -11.85
N ASP A 266 4.15 -1.60 -10.81
CA ASP A 266 3.77 -3.01 -10.90
C ASP A 266 2.62 -3.21 -11.91
N GLN A 267 1.58 -2.37 -11.89
CA GLN A 267 0.48 -2.40 -12.85
C GLN A 267 0.92 -2.06 -14.29
N ALA A 268 1.91 -1.20 -14.46
CA ALA A 268 2.54 -0.93 -15.76
C ALA A 268 3.33 -2.14 -16.30
N GLY A 269 3.65 -3.11 -15.44
CA GLY A 269 4.38 -4.33 -15.79
C GLY A 269 5.87 -4.32 -15.38
N HIS A 270 6.33 -3.30 -14.66
CA HIS A 270 7.68 -3.27 -14.10
C HIS A 270 7.80 -4.22 -12.90
N LYS A 271 9.00 -4.78 -12.69
CA LYS A 271 9.27 -5.71 -11.59
C LYS A 271 10.52 -5.37 -10.79
N ASN A 272 11.32 -4.41 -11.28
CA ASN A 272 12.60 -4.05 -10.65
C ASN A 272 12.50 -2.67 -10.00
N PHE A 273 11.99 -2.66 -8.77
CA PHE A 273 11.81 -1.42 -8.00
C PHE A 273 12.00 -1.63 -6.50
N SER A 274 12.29 -0.54 -5.81
CA SER A 274 12.48 -0.47 -4.36
C SER A 274 11.78 0.76 -3.79
N VAL A 275 11.47 0.75 -2.50
CA VAL A 275 11.04 1.93 -1.75
C VAL A 275 12.15 2.37 -0.81
N TYR A 276 12.54 3.64 -0.87
CA TYR A 276 13.38 4.23 0.16
C TYR A 276 12.52 4.52 1.40
N ASP A 277 12.71 3.70 2.42
CA ASP A 277 11.83 3.65 3.58
C ASP A 277 11.87 4.95 4.40
N GLY A 278 13.06 5.46 4.74
CA GLY A 278 13.23 6.70 5.48
C GLY A 278 12.71 7.94 4.75
N SER A 279 12.72 7.90 3.40
CA SER A 279 12.16 8.94 2.54
C SER A 279 12.63 10.35 2.92
N TRP A 280 11.82 11.38 2.65
CA TRP A 280 12.19 12.75 3.00
C TRP A 280 12.25 12.98 4.52
N ALA A 281 11.52 12.21 5.32
CA ALA A 281 11.56 12.27 6.77
C ALA A 281 12.94 11.97 7.35
N GLU A 282 13.77 11.18 6.65
CA GLU A 282 15.19 10.97 6.96
C GLU A 282 16.07 11.96 6.16
N TRP A 283 15.93 11.98 4.83
CA TRP A 283 16.83 12.70 3.95
C TRP A 283 16.81 14.22 4.13
N GLY A 284 15.62 14.77 4.33
CA GLY A 284 15.41 16.21 4.48
C GLY A 284 15.60 16.75 5.89
N MET A 285 15.96 15.95 6.89
CA MET A 285 16.20 16.45 8.25
C MET A 285 17.31 17.51 8.26
N GLU A 286 17.09 18.62 8.99
CA GLU A 286 18.09 19.71 9.08
C GLU A 286 19.42 19.26 9.68
N LYS A 287 19.38 18.28 10.60
CA LYS A 287 20.58 17.71 11.23
C LYS A 287 21.40 16.78 10.32
N GLU A 288 20.80 16.30 9.23
CA GLU A 288 21.47 15.38 8.29
C GLU A 288 22.16 16.18 7.15
N ASN A 289 23.29 15.68 6.69
CA ASN A 289 24.09 16.31 5.64
C ASN A 289 23.92 15.65 4.27
N TYR A 290 22.72 15.13 3.98
CA TYR A 290 22.43 14.60 2.65
C TYR A 290 22.36 15.72 1.60
N PRO A 291 22.82 15.46 0.36
CA PRO A 291 22.75 16.43 -0.73
C PRO A 291 21.29 16.69 -1.13
N ILE A 292 20.99 17.95 -1.46
CA ILE A 292 19.63 18.40 -1.80
C ILE A 292 19.72 19.35 -2.99
N GLU A 293 18.78 19.21 -3.95
CA GLU A 293 18.50 20.13 -5.04
C GLU A 293 17.13 20.82 -4.86
N LYS A 294 16.92 21.96 -5.55
CA LYS A 294 15.67 22.72 -5.56
C LYS A 294 15.23 23.00 -6.99
#